data_ef5d512aece4bf8f464b0c4f97496de1
#
_entry.id   ef5d512aece4bf8f464b0c4f97496de1
#
_cell.length_a   1.000
_cell.length_b   1.000
_cell.length_c   1.000
_cell.angle_alpha   90.00
_cell.angle_beta   90.00
_cell.angle_gamma   90.00
#
_symmetry.space_group_name_H-M   'P 1'
#
loop_
_entity.id
_entity.type
_entity.pdbx_description
1 polymer ?
#
loop_
_entity_poly.entity_id
_entity_poly.type
_entity_poly.pdbx_seq_one_letter_code
_entity_poly.pdbx_strand_id
1 'polypeptide(L)'
;MADNIILGADKKLVFTSDSEKTGINNNILVVGSSGAGKTMSIVEPFLLETYSRNLVVSVSKRRIVDLFLPLLRERGYSVHVLDFVNPCKSDWCFDPLNYVNSYADITFLAKSLIVSQRREKSTADPFWDDAAVSLLTALITYVLMTKENPSFEDVLNMLHGLKFDDGAGTITTNYDDYFDLIDEKEGRSNFAVINFKTFCKLPIKTAGCVYSTLNSSLDKVFSPELCEMFSLKSKVDYNELATKKTIISVSYTHLRAHETDQY
;
A
#
# COMPACT_ATOMS: atom_id res chain seq x y z
N MET A 1 19.88 22.53 14.61
CA MET A 1 18.99 22.57 15.80
C MET A 1 18.40 21.19 15.98
N ALA A 2 18.33 20.71 17.21
CA ALA A 2 17.62 19.45 17.46
C ALA A 2 16.12 19.74 17.46
N ASP A 3 15.33 18.89 16.80
CA ASP A 3 13.88 19.01 16.81
C ASP A 3 13.35 18.67 18.20
N ASN A 4 12.35 19.40 18.64
CA ASN A 4 11.73 19.21 19.94
C ASN A 4 10.34 18.56 19.76
N ILE A 5 9.96 17.76 20.74
CA ILE A 5 8.63 17.19 20.85
C ILE A 5 7.93 17.87 22.02
N ILE A 6 6.85 18.60 21.73
CA ILE A 6 6.05 19.31 22.70
C ILE A 6 4.84 18.44 23.07
N LEU A 7 4.72 18.05 24.32
CA LEU A 7 3.64 17.18 24.81
C LEU A 7 2.67 17.92 25.76
N GLY A 8 2.76 19.22 25.93
CA GLY A 8 1.89 19.97 26.83
C GLY A 8 1.63 21.39 26.38
N ALA A 9 0.44 21.90 26.65
CA ALA A 9 0.01 23.24 26.24
C ALA A 9 0.92 24.37 26.76
N ASP A 10 1.52 24.20 27.93
CA ASP A 10 2.38 25.20 28.57
C ASP A 10 3.86 25.06 28.22
N LYS A 11 4.21 24.26 27.20
CA LYS A 11 5.59 23.88 26.88
C LYS A 11 6.38 23.29 28.08
N LYS A 12 5.69 22.77 29.09
CA LYS A 12 6.29 22.19 30.29
C LYS A 12 6.85 20.79 30.04
N LEU A 13 6.34 20.10 29.03
CA LEU A 13 6.81 18.78 28.59
C LEU A 13 7.41 18.91 27.20
N VAL A 14 8.65 19.33 27.13
CA VAL A 14 9.43 19.41 25.88
C VAL A 14 10.55 18.37 25.96
N PHE A 15 10.58 17.47 25.03
CA PHE A 15 11.62 16.48 24.88
C PHE A 15 12.44 16.75 23.64
N THR A 16 13.76 16.68 23.76
CA THR A 16 14.57 16.61 22.57
C THR A 16 14.32 15.27 21.88
N SER A 17 14.25 15.32 20.59
CA SER A 17 14.09 14.13 19.76
C SER A 17 15.39 13.36 19.53
N ASP A 18 16.49 13.81 20.11
CA ASP A 18 17.78 13.16 20.05
C ASP A 18 17.78 11.94 21.00
N SER A 19 17.58 10.76 20.43
CA SER A 19 17.52 9.50 21.18
C SER A 19 18.87 9.12 21.81
N GLU A 20 19.98 9.60 21.28
CA GLU A 20 21.30 9.38 21.88
C GLU A 20 21.42 10.14 23.21
N LYS A 21 20.84 11.35 23.29
CA LYS A 21 20.82 12.14 24.53
C LYS A 21 19.81 11.66 25.55
N THR A 22 18.65 11.18 25.08
CA THR A 22 17.57 10.78 25.98
C THR A 22 17.66 9.33 26.43
N GLY A 23 18.31 8.47 25.66
CA GLY A 23 18.30 7.01 25.87
C GLY A 23 16.94 6.36 25.63
N ILE A 24 15.95 7.11 25.10
CA ILE A 24 14.55 6.66 24.90
C ILE A 24 14.24 6.69 23.42
N ASN A 25 13.46 5.73 22.93
CA ASN A 25 12.93 5.80 21.58
C ASN A 25 11.85 6.91 21.49
N ASN A 26 11.62 7.43 20.28
CA ASN A 26 10.70 8.54 20.05
C ASN A 26 9.28 8.06 19.69
N ASN A 27 8.92 6.81 20.00
CA ASN A 27 7.58 6.30 19.75
C ASN A 27 6.58 6.91 20.76
N ILE A 28 5.56 7.59 20.27
CA ILE A 28 4.55 8.25 21.09
C ILE A 28 3.18 7.73 20.70
N LEU A 29 2.44 7.23 21.70
CA LEU A 29 1.04 6.87 21.54
C LEU A 29 0.17 7.94 22.22
N VAL A 30 -0.70 8.58 21.44
CA VAL A 30 -1.65 9.58 21.92
C VAL A 30 -3.06 9.01 21.91
N VAL A 31 -3.68 8.87 23.09
CA VAL A 31 -5.02 8.31 23.25
C VAL A 31 -5.97 9.40 23.71
N GLY A 32 -7.16 9.43 23.13
CA GLY A 32 -8.23 10.37 23.49
C GLY A 32 -9.45 10.16 22.61
N SER A 33 -10.63 10.57 23.07
CA SER A 33 -11.87 10.52 22.30
C SER A 33 -11.82 11.39 21.03
N SER A 34 -12.76 11.20 20.13
CA SER A 34 -12.95 12.11 19.00
C SER A 34 -13.20 13.54 19.49
N GLY A 35 -12.64 14.54 18.83
CA GLY A 35 -12.76 15.94 19.27
C GLY A 35 -11.88 16.35 20.47
N ALA A 36 -11.15 15.44 21.13
CA ALA A 36 -10.31 15.75 22.29
C ALA A 36 -9.07 16.62 21.97
N GLY A 37 -8.91 17.07 20.74
CA GLY A 37 -7.82 17.98 20.34
C GLY A 37 -6.47 17.30 20.11
N LYS A 38 -6.40 15.97 19.99
CA LYS A 38 -5.14 15.21 19.77
C LYS A 38 -4.26 15.81 18.66
N THR A 39 -4.88 16.11 17.53
CA THR A 39 -4.18 16.69 16.39
C THR A 39 -3.62 18.07 16.69
N MET A 40 -4.45 18.97 17.22
CA MET A 40 -4.06 20.34 17.57
C MET A 40 -3.00 20.40 18.66
N SER A 41 -3.08 19.50 19.64
CA SER A 41 -2.20 19.58 20.83
C SER A 41 -0.87 18.88 20.63
N ILE A 42 -0.77 17.90 19.73
CA ILE A 42 0.43 17.09 19.53
C ILE A 42 0.96 17.15 18.11
N VAL A 43 0.13 16.85 17.09
CA VAL A 43 0.61 16.74 15.71
C VAL A 43 0.98 18.11 15.13
N GLU A 44 0.11 19.11 15.31
CA GLU A 44 0.37 20.47 14.79
C GLU A 44 1.60 21.11 15.43
N PRO A 45 1.78 21.12 16.78
CA PRO A 45 3.01 21.59 17.41
C PRO A 45 4.25 20.80 16.97
N PHE A 46 4.16 19.50 16.79
CA PHE A 46 5.27 18.68 16.29
C PHE A 46 5.69 19.11 14.89
N LEU A 47 4.75 19.35 13.97
CA LEU A 47 5.06 19.85 12.63
C LEU A 47 5.65 21.28 12.66
N LEU A 48 5.17 22.12 13.59
CA LEU A 48 5.71 23.47 13.80
C LEU A 48 7.14 23.48 14.33
N GLU A 49 7.53 22.49 15.13
CA GLU A 49 8.86 22.38 15.74
C GLU A 49 9.82 21.49 14.94
N THR A 50 9.41 21.04 13.75
CA THR A 50 10.24 20.21 12.87
C THR A 50 11.13 21.08 11.98
N TYR A 51 12.45 20.89 12.08
CA TYR A 51 13.47 21.64 11.33
C TYR A 51 14.49 20.77 10.61
N SER A 52 14.77 19.55 11.09
CA SER A 52 15.87 18.74 10.60
C SER A 52 15.50 17.33 10.19
N ARG A 53 14.32 16.83 10.55
CA ARG A 53 13.89 15.44 10.34
C ARG A 53 13.16 15.25 9.03
N ASN A 54 13.34 14.10 8.43
CA ASN A 54 12.43 13.63 7.40
C ASN A 54 11.16 13.09 8.04
N LEU A 55 10.02 13.37 7.41
CA LEU A 55 8.71 12.97 7.93
C LEU A 55 7.90 12.25 6.85
N VAL A 56 7.23 11.19 7.26
CA VAL A 56 6.08 10.63 6.54
C VAL A 56 4.85 10.88 7.41
N VAL A 57 3.94 11.72 6.94
CA VAL A 57 2.76 12.15 7.69
C VAL A 57 1.52 11.55 7.05
N SER A 58 0.91 10.59 7.75
CA SER A 58 -0.32 9.94 7.31
C SER A 58 -1.53 10.67 7.90
N VAL A 59 -2.39 11.18 7.03
CA VAL A 59 -3.53 12.03 7.44
C VAL A 59 -4.82 11.60 6.75
N SER A 60 -5.91 11.60 7.51
CA SER A 60 -7.26 11.38 6.97
C SER A 60 -7.93 12.68 6.52
N LYS A 61 -7.43 13.84 6.95
CA LYS A 61 -7.99 15.16 6.61
C LYS A 61 -6.92 16.02 5.95
N ARG A 62 -7.21 16.52 4.75
CA ARG A 62 -6.30 17.35 3.95
C ARG A 62 -5.92 18.69 4.63
N ARG A 63 -6.70 19.15 5.61
CA ARG A 63 -6.43 20.40 6.33
C ARG A 63 -4.98 20.53 6.83
N ILE A 64 -4.39 19.47 7.36
CA ILE A 64 -3.00 19.48 7.86
C ILE A 64 -2.03 19.72 6.69
N VAL A 65 -2.28 19.08 5.56
CA VAL A 65 -1.50 19.25 4.32
C VAL A 65 -1.52 20.73 3.92
N ASP A 66 -2.72 21.30 3.78
CA ASP A 66 -2.89 22.65 3.27
C ASP A 66 -2.31 23.74 4.21
N LEU A 67 -2.35 23.51 5.53
CA LEU A 67 -1.84 24.46 6.53
C LEU A 67 -0.31 24.39 6.69
N PHE A 68 0.27 23.23 6.73
CA PHE A 68 1.66 23.07 7.18
C PHE A 68 2.65 22.88 6.02
N LEU A 69 2.25 22.34 4.89
CA LEU A 69 3.18 22.14 3.79
C LEU A 69 3.78 23.44 3.22
N PRO A 70 3.05 24.55 3.09
CA PRO A 70 3.66 25.82 2.69
C PRO A 70 4.79 26.27 3.62
N LEU A 71 4.55 26.23 4.93
CA LEU A 71 5.55 26.57 5.95
C LEU A 71 6.80 25.68 5.86
N LEU A 72 6.60 24.38 5.63
CA LEU A 72 7.70 23.43 5.54
C LEU A 72 8.52 23.64 4.26
N ARG A 73 7.88 24.02 3.15
CA ARG A 73 8.59 24.46 1.92
C ARG A 73 9.45 25.68 2.17
N GLU A 74 8.95 26.70 2.89
CA GLU A 74 9.72 27.89 3.28
C GLU A 74 10.94 27.53 4.14
N ARG A 75 10.86 26.45 4.93
CA ARG A 75 11.97 25.92 5.73
C ARG A 75 12.96 25.07 4.93
N GLY A 76 12.79 24.98 3.61
CA GLY A 76 13.67 24.24 2.69
C GLY A 76 13.45 22.75 2.66
N TYR A 77 12.25 22.27 3.02
CA TYR A 77 11.85 20.89 2.82
C TYR A 77 11.44 20.62 1.37
N SER A 78 11.89 19.49 0.83
CA SER A 78 11.25 18.87 -0.32
C SER A 78 9.93 18.25 0.15
N VAL A 79 8.82 18.75 -0.37
CA VAL A 79 7.48 18.37 0.13
C VAL A 79 6.72 17.67 -0.98
N HIS A 80 6.33 16.43 -0.71
CA HIS A 80 5.58 15.58 -1.63
C HIS A 80 4.26 15.14 -1.03
N VAL A 81 3.25 15.05 -1.89
CA VAL A 81 1.90 14.60 -1.51
C VAL A 81 1.57 13.32 -2.27
N LEU A 82 1.18 12.30 -1.53
CA LEU A 82 0.53 11.10 -2.05
C LEU A 82 -0.94 11.14 -1.60
N ASP A 83 -1.84 11.45 -2.51
CA ASP A 83 -3.25 11.59 -2.20
C ASP A 83 -4.05 10.42 -2.81
N PHE A 84 -4.27 9.39 -2.00
CA PHE A 84 -5.06 8.22 -2.39
C PHE A 84 -6.58 8.48 -2.41
N VAL A 85 -7.03 9.65 -1.97
CA VAL A 85 -8.44 10.09 -2.06
C VAL A 85 -8.71 10.80 -3.38
N ASN A 86 -7.75 11.64 -3.79
CA ASN A 86 -7.77 12.39 -5.04
C ASN A 86 -6.43 12.19 -5.76
N PRO A 87 -6.23 11.04 -6.43
CA PRO A 87 -4.94 10.67 -7.00
C PRO A 87 -4.33 11.69 -7.95
N CYS A 88 -5.16 12.41 -8.71
CA CYS A 88 -4.72 13.51 -9.59
C CYS A 88 -4.12 14.72 -8.85
N LYS A 89 -4.22 14.79 -7.53
CA LYS A 89 -3.55 15.78 -6.67
C LYS A 89 -2.24 15.30 -6.06
N SER A 90 -1.80 14.12 -6.43
CA SER A 90 -0.51 13.57 -6.01
C SER A 90 0.63 14.16 -6.83
N ASP A 91 1.74 14.45 -6.16
CA ASP A 91 2.97 14.92 -6.81
C ASP A 91 3.78 13.73 -7.36
N TRP A 92 3.63 12.57 -6.74
CA TRP A 92 4.35 11.35 -7.07
C TRP A 92 3.42 10.21 -7.51
N CYS A 93 3.92 9.40 -8.43
CA CYS A 93 3.36 8.09 -8.75
C CYS A 93 3.69 7.10 -7.64
N PHE A 94 2.69 6.33 -7.24
CA PHE A 94 2.88 5.19 -6.36
C PHE A 94 2.28 3.94 -7.01
N ASP A 95 3.13 3.14 -7.63
CA ASP A 95 2.78 1.80 -8.09
C ASP A 95 3.47 0.77 -7.18
N PRO A 96 2.73 -0.13 -6.52
CA PRO A 96 3.31 -1.09 -5.60
C PRO A 96 4.34 -2.02 -6.24
N LEU A 97 4.27 -2.28 -7.55
CA LEU A 97 5.25 -3.12 -8.24
C LEU A 97 6.64 -2.47 -8.31
N ASN A 98 6.74 -1.15 -8.25
CA ASN A 98 8.04 -0.46 -8.26
C ASN A 98 8.93 -0.79 -7.05
N TYR A 99 8.36 -1.37 -6.00
CA TYR A 99 9.05 -1.65 -4.72
C TYR A 99 9.21 -3.13 -4.44
N VAL A 100 8.87 -3.97 -5.40
CA VAL A 100 9.01 -5.43 -5.31
C VAL A 100 10.38 -5.84 -5.85
N ASN A 101 11.21 -6.44 -5.00
CA ASN A 101 12.57 -6.85 -5.36
C ASN A 101 12.82 -8.36 -5.17
N SER A 102 11.88 -9.07 -4.57
CA SER A 102 12.01 -10.49 -4.26
C SER A 102 10.69 -11.23 -4.31
N TYR A 103 10.72 -12.55 -4.41
CA TYR A 103 9.51 -13.39 -4.30
C TYR A 103 8.79 -13.24 -2.95
N ALA A 104 9.55 -12.93 -1.88
CA ALA A 104 8.97 -12.66 -0.57
C ALA A 104 8.13 -11.36 -0.60
N ASP A 105 8.62 -10.32 -1.29
CA ASP A 105 7.89 -9.06 -1.44
C ASP A 105 6.60 -9.26 -2.26
N ILE A 106 6.66 -10.08 -3.32
CA ILE A 106 5.46 -10.43 -4.12
C ILE A 106 4.40 -11.07 -3.24
N THR A 107 4.79 -12.10 -2.48
CA THR A 107 3.88 -12.81 -1.59
C THR A 107 3.34 -11.89 -0.50
N PHE A 108 4.18 -11.04 0.07
CA PHE A 108 3.78 -10.06 1.08
C PHE A 108 2.78 -9.05 0.52
N LEU A 109 3.03 -8.51 -0.69
CA LEU A 109 2.13 -7.58 -1.37
C LEU A 109 0.77 -8.24 -1.64
N ALA A 110 0.77 -9.42 -2.26
CA ALA A 110 -0.45 -10.16 -2.57
C ALA A 110 -1.27 -10.45 -1.30
N LYS A 111 -0.61 -10.93 -0.25
CA LYS A 111 -1.26 -11.22 1.04
C LYS A 111 -1.81 -9.95 1.70
N SER A 112 -1.05 -8.86 1.69
CA SER A 112 -1.47 -7.59 2.29
C SER A 112 -2.72 -7.03 1.61
N LEU A 113 -2.79 -7.08 0.28
CA LEU A 113 -3.95 -6.62 -0.48
C LEU A 113 -5.21 -7.41 -0.17
N ILE A 114 -5.11 -8.74 -0.01
CA ILE A 114 -6.25 -9.61 0.26
C ILE A 114 -6.68 -9.51 1.72
N VAL A 115 -5.75 -9.62 2.66
CA VAL A 115 -6.05 -9.62 4.10
C VAL A 115 -6.56 -8.26 4.57
N SER A 116 -6.08 -7.14 4.00
CA SER A 116 -6.54 -5.79 4.36
C SER A 116 -8.04 -5.58 4.13
N GLN A 117 -8.65 -6.37 3.26
CA GLN A 117 -10.09 -6.31 2.95
C GLN A 117 -10.95 -7.17 3.88
N ARG A 118 -10.34 -7.99 4.73
CA ARG A 118 -11.10 -8.80 5.70
C ARG A 118 -11.77 -7.93 6.77
N ARG A 119 -12.97 -8.31 7.16
CA ARG A 119 -13.59 -7.79 8.39
C ARG A 119 -12.88 -8.42 9.59
N GLU A 120 -12.57 -7.64 10.63
CA GLU A 120 -11.82 -8.07 11.83
C GLU A 120 -12.39 -9.32 12.53
N LYS A 121 -13.64 -9.67 12.30
CA LYS A 121 -14.33 -10.84 12.88
C LYS A 121 -14.69 -11.90 11.83
N SER A 122 -14.02 -11.93 10.71
CA SER A 122 -14.29 -12.96 9.71
C SER A 122 -13.76 -14.31 10.21
N THR A 123 -14.65 -15.27 10.39
CA THR A 123 -14.34 -16.69 10.63
C THR A 123 -14.18 -17.48 9.32
N ALA A 124 -13.96 -16.78 8.20
CA ALA A 124 -13.80 -17.42 6.90
C ALA A 124 -12.56 -18.32 6.89
N ASP A 125 -12.71 -19.48 6.22
CA ASP A 125 -11.64 -20.43 6.06
C ASP A 125 -10.43 -19.77 5.36
N PRO A 126 -9.22 -19.86 5.93
CA PRO A 126 -7.98 -19.34 5.33
C PRO A 126 -7.72 -19.82 3.91
N PHE A 127 -8.26 -20.98 3.54
CA PHE A 127 -8.13 -21.57 2.21
C PHE A 127 -8.47 -20.57 1.07
N TRP A 128 -9.54 -19.80 1.22
CA TRP A 128 -9.98 -18.84 0.19
C TRP A 128 -8.96 -17.73 -0.06
N ASP A 129 -8.36 -17.24 1.01
CA ASP A 129 -7.33 -16.22 0.90
C ASP A 129 -6.04 -16.79 0.33
N ASP A 130 -5.61 -17.95 0.80
CA ASP A 130 -4.38 -18.58 0.33
C ASP A 130 -4.47 -18.90 -1.17
N ALA A 131 -5.63 -19.36 -1.64
CA ALA A 131 -5.88 -19.61 -3.06
C ALA A 131 -5.87 -18.30 -3.87
N ALA A 132 -6.48 -17.22 -3.35
CA ALA A 132 -6.48 -15.90 -3.98
C ALA A 132 -5.06 -15.27 -3.99
N VAL A 133 -4.30 -15.43 -2.89
CA VAL A 133 -2.90 -15.02 -2.80
C VAL A 133 -2.06 -15.74 -3.86
N SER A 134 -2.27 -17.06 -4.03
CA SER A 134 -1.55 -17.83 -5.05
C SER A 134 -1.82 -17.31 -6.46
N LEU A 135 -3.09 -17.09 -6.82
CA LEU A 135 -3.43 -16.56 -8.14
C LEU A 135 -2.81 -15.16 -8.34
N LEU A 136 -2.97 -14.25 -7.38
CA LEU A 136 -2.41 -12.90 -7.49
C LEU A 136 -0.88 -12.94 -7.57
N THR A 137 -0.23 -13.78 -6.79
CA THR A 137 1.22 -13.99 -6.83
C THR A 137 1.68 -14.45 -8.21
N ALA A 138 0.96 -15.39 -8.83
CA ALA A 138 1.26 -15.86 -10.18
C ALA A 138 1.21 -14.72 -11.21
N LEU A 139 0.13 -13.92 -11.17
CA LEU A 139 -0.07 -12.81 -12.11
C LEU A 139 0.99 -11.71 -11.93
N ILE A 140 1.28 -11.32 -10.69
CA ILE A 140 2.33 -10.33 -10.38
C ILE A 140 3.68 -10.83 -10.90
N THR A 141 4.03 -12.08 -10.59
CA THR A 141 5.32 -12.65 -11.01
C THR A 141 5.42 -12.68 -12.54
N TYR A 142 4.34 -13.10 -13.21
CA TYR A 142 4.30 -13.13 -14.67
C TYR A 142 4.54 -11.73 -15.27
N VAL A 143 3.84 -10.71 -14.78
CA VAL A 143 3.98 -9.32 -15.27
C VAL A 143 5.40 -8.80 -15.05
N LEU A 144 5.98 -9.03 -13.87
CA LEU A 144 7.37 -8.63 -13.56
C LEU A 144 8.41 -9.31 -14.46
N MET A 145 8.16 -10.55 -14.91
CA MET A 145 9.08 -11.30 -15.76
C MET A 145 8.96 -10.93 -17.25
N THR A 146 7.78 -10.53 -17.69
CA THR A 146 7.48 -10.42 -19.14
C THR A 146 7.38 -8.99 -19.63
N LYS A 147 7.18 -8.01 -18.75
CA LYS A 147 7.05 -6.61 -19.10
C LYS A 147 8.35 -5.85 -18.82
N GLU A 148 8.77 -5.01 -19.74
CA GLU A 148 9.93 -4.13 -19.57
C GLU A 148 9.67 -3.03 -18.52
N ASN A 149 8.46 -2.49 -18.52
CA ASN A 149 8.00 -1.50 -17.56
C ASN A 149 6.71 -2.00 -16.89
N PRO A 150 6.82 -2.93 -15.92
CA PRO A 150 5.66 -3.53 -15.28
C PRO A 150 4.92 -2.51 -14.43
N SER A 151 3.59 -2.53 -14.50
CA SER A 151 2.68 -1.75 -13.65
C SER A 151 1.66 -2.68 -13.00
N PHE A 152 1.15 -2.27 -11.84
CA PHE A 152 0.05 -3.01 -11.22
C PHE A 152 -1.23 -2.98 -12.06
N GLU A 153 -1.39 -1.98 -12.91
CA GLU A 153 -2.45 -1.95 -13.92
C GLU A 153 -2.37 -3.14 -14.89
N ASP A 154 -1.16 -3.56 -15.28
CA ASP A 154 -0.99 -4.77 -16.11
C ASP A 154 -1.49 -6.02 -15.39
N VAL A 155 -1.27 -6.10 -14.07
CA VAL A 155 -1.77 -7.21 -13.23
C VAL A 155 -3.30 -7.21 -13.18
N LEU A 156 -3.92 -6.04 -13.00
CA LEU A 156 -5.38 -5.89 -13.00
C LEU A 156 -5.97 -6.27 -14.35
N ASN A 157 -5.38 -5.79 -15.44
CA ASN A 157 -5.81 -6.11 -16.80
C ASN A 157 -5.71 -7.62 -17.08
N MET A 158 -4.64 -8.25 -16.62
CA MET A 158 -4.46 -9.70 -16.74
C MET A 158 -5.50 -10.46 -15.90
N LEU A 159 -5.79 -10.00 -14.68
CA LEU A 159 -6.83 -10.60 -13.85
C LEU A 159 -8.22 -10.47 -14.48
N HIS A 160 -8.60 -9.27 -14.93
CA HIS A 160 -9.91 -9.04 -15.57
C HIS A 160 -10.06 -9.79 -16.90
N GLY A 161 -8.94 -10.02 -17.61
CA GLY A 161 -8.91 -10.79 -18.84
C GLY A 161 -8.89 -12.31 -18.65
N LEU A 162 -8.77 -12.80 -17.41
CA LEU A 162 -8.70 -14.24 -17.13
C LEU A 162 -10.05 -14.92 -17.41
N LYS A 163 -10.01 -15.92 -18.31
CA LYS A 163 -11.12 -16.80 -18.63
C LYS A 163 -10.71 -18.22 -18.33
N PHE A 164 -11.62 -19.01 -17.80
CA PHE A 164 -11.35 -20.41 -17.50
C PHE A 164 -12.60 -21.27 -17.65
N ASP A 165 -12.39 -22.51 -18.08
CA ASP A 165 -13.40 -23.51 -18.32
C ASP A 165 -13.05 -24.82 -17.60
N ASP A 166 -14.05 -25.73 -17.50
CA ASP A 166 -13.87 -27.04 -16.89
C ASP A 166 -13.13 -27.98 -17.86
N GLY A 167 -11.93 -28.35 -17.50
CA GLY A 167 -11.14 -29.36 -18.18
C GLY A 167 -11.27 -30.73 -17.46
N ALA A 168 -10.77 -31.78 -18.04
CA ALA A 168 -10.83 -33.14 -17.49
C ALA A 168 -9.99 -33.29 -16.20
N GLY A 169 -10.48 -32.72 -15.08
CA GLY A 169 -9.86 -32.78 -13.75
C GLY A 169 -9.00 -31.57 -13.36
N THR A 170 -8.77 -30.63 -14.27
CA THR A 170 -8.14 -29.33 -14.01
C THR A 170 -8.88 -28.28 -14.80
N ILE A 171 -8.88 -27.03 -14.36
CA ILE A 171 -9.40 -25.94 -15.19
C ILE A 171 -8.41 -25.61 -16.28
N THR A 172 -8.92 -25.24 -17.47
CA THR A 172 -8.15 -24.68 -18.57
C THR A 172 -8.38 -23.19 -18.63
N THR A 173 -7.36 -22.43 -18.98
CA THR A 173 -7.43 -20.97 -19.02
C THR A 173 -6.91 -20.42 -20.35
N ASN A 174 -7.29 -19.18 -20.67
CA ASN A 174 -6.73 -18.44 -21.79
C ASN A 174 -5.25 -18.04 -21.58
N TYR A 175 -4.67 -18.34 -20.43
CA TYR A 175 -3.28 -18.03 -20.10
C TYR A 175 -2.37 -19.28 -19.98
N ASP A 176 -2.90 -20.48 -20.22
CA ASP A 176 -2.13 -21.73 -20.10
C ASP A 176 -0.86 -21.68 -20.97
N ASP A 177 -0.98 -21.31 -22.25
CA ASP A 177 0.16 -21.19 -23.17
C ASP A 177 1.24 -20.24 -22.67
N TYR A 178 0.86 -19.14 -22.00
CA TYR A 178 1.80 -18.16 -21.46
C TYR A 178 2.62 -18.74 -20.31
N PHE A 179 1.97 -19.47 -19.40
CA PHE A 179 2.65 -20.09 -18.27
C PHE A 179 3.44 -21.34 -18.69
N ASP A 180 2.96 -22.08 -19.68
CA ASP A 180 3.69 -23.22 -20.25
C ASP A 180 4.98 -22.78 -20.97
N LEU A 181 4.99 -21.65 -21.66
CA LEU A 181 6.21 -21.07 -22.23
C LEU A 181 7.25 -20.73 -21.16
N ILE A 182 6.84 -20.26 -19.98
CA ILE A 182 7.76 -20.03 -18.88
C ILE A 182 8.26 -21.36 -18.30
N ASP A 183 7.37 -22.36 -18.12
CA ASP A 183 7.71 -23.69 -17.62
C ASP A 183 8.76 -24.37 -18.52
N GLU A 184 8.62 -24.21 -19.84
CA GLU A 184 9.59 -24.73 -20.82
C GLU A 184 10.97 -24.05 -20.76
N LYS A 185 10.99 -22.72 -20.54
CA LYS A 185 12.22 -21.93 -20.51
C LYS A 185 12.99 -22.03 -19.20
N GLU A 186 12.27 -21.97 -18.08
CA GLU A 186 12.85 -21.81 -16.74
C GLU A 186 12.64 -23.06 -15.85
N GLY A 187 11.85 -24.01 -16.34
CA GLY A 187 11.54 -25.26 -15.65
C GLY A 187 10.44 -25.12 -14.59
N ARG A 188 9.98 -26.28 -14.10
CA ARG A 188 8.85 -26.42 -13.17
C ARG A 188 9.04 -25.76 -11.78
N SER A 189 10.21 -25.21 -11.52
CA SER A 189 10.52 -24.51 -10.26
C SER A 189 10.17 -23.02 -10.33
N ASN A 190 9.71 -22.50 -11.47
CA ASN A 190 9.36 -21.10 -11.60
C ASN A 190 8.19 -20.73 -10.68
N PHE A 191 8.36 -19.64 -9.95
CA PHE A 191 7.43 -19.21 -8.91
C PHE A 191 6.05 -18.82 -9.47
N ALA A 192 6.01 -18.20 -10.67
CA ALA A 192 4.75 -17.91 -11.35
C ALA A 192 3.98 -19.16 -11.72
N VAL A 193 4.69 -20.14 -12.33
CA VAL A 193 4.11 -21.41 -12.79
C VAL A 193 3.55 -22.22 -11.63
N ILE A 194 4.31 -22.35 -10.54
CA ILE A 194 3.86 -23.10 -9.34
C ILE A 194 2.55 -22.52 -8.81
N ASN A 195 2.49 -21.21 -8.64
CA ASN A 195 1.32 -20.56 -8.10
C ASN A 195 0.12 -20.59 -9.05
N PHE A 196 0.35 -20.44 -10.36
CA PHE A 196 -0.69 -20.55 -11.36
C PHE A 196 -1.28 -21.97 -11.44
N LYS A 197 -0.42 -22.97 -11.51
CA LYS A 197 -0.84 -24.40 -11.52
C LYS A 197 -1.57 -24.80 -10.23
N THR A 198 -1.29 -24.13 -9.11
CA THR A 198 -2.06 -24.33 -7.87
C THR A 198 -3.51 -23.86 -8.04
N PHE A 199 -3.74 -22.71 -8.66
CA PHE A 199 -5.09 -22.25 -9.00
C PHE A 199 -5.78 -23.19 -10.00
N CYS A 200 -5.08 -23.63 -11.06
CA CYS A 200 -5.64 -24.50 -12.09
C CYS A 200 -6.08 -25.89 -11.57
N LYS A 201 -5.56 -26.34 -10.43
CA LYS A 201 -5.98 -27.60 -9.78
C LYS A 201 -7.27 -27.48 -8.98
N LEU A 202 -7.82 -26.30 -8.82
CA LEU A 202 -9.08 -26.11 -8.09
C LEU A 202 -10.25 -26.64 -8.92
N PRO A 203 -11.30 -27.19 -8.27
CA PRO A 203 -12.57 -27.43 -8.95
C PRO A 203 -13.12 -26.13 -9.54
N ILE A 204 -13.76 -26.18 -10.71
CA ILE A 204 -14.24 -25.01 -11.45
C ILE A 204 -15.09 -24.04 -10.60
N LYS A 205 -15.99 -24.57 -9.77
CA LYS A 205 -16.82 -23.76 -8.86
C LYS A 205 -15.97 -23.05 -7.80
N THR A 206 -14.97 -23.73 -7.26
CA THR A 206 -14.04 -23.15 -6.27
C THR A 206 -13.18 -22.07 -6.91
N ALA A 207 -12.64 -22.34 -8.10
CA ALA A 207 -11.87 -21.35 -8.85
C ALA A 207 -12.68 -20.09 -9.16
N GLY A 208 -13.97 -20.24 -9.53
CA GLY A 208 -14.90 -19.13 -9.74
C GLY A 208 -15.11 -18.29 -8.48
N CYS A 209 -15.25 -18.91 -7.32
CA CYS A 209 -15.36 -18.20 -6.04
C CYS A 209 -14.06 -17.47 -5.68
N VAL A 210 -12.90 -18.10 -5.84
CA VAL A 210 -11.58 -17.49 -5.60
C VAL A 210 -11.38 -16.28 -6.50
N TYR A 211 -11.62 -16.44 -7.80
CA TYR A 211 -11.53 -15.38 -8.79
C TYR A 211 -12.45 -14.18 -8.45
N SER A 212 -13.72 -14.46 -8.13
CA SER A 212 -14.69 -13.42 -7.76
C SER A 212 -14.29 -12.68 -6.48
N THR A 213 -13.75 -13.41 -5.49
CA THR A 213 -13.26 -12.82 -4.24
C THR A 213 -12.07 -11.92 -4.50
N LEU A 214 -11.12 -12.36 -5.31
CA LEU A 214 -9.92 -11.59 -5.67
C LEU A 214 -10.30 -10.32 -6.43
N ASN A 215 -11.10 -10.42 -7.49
CA ASN A 215 -11.59 -9.27 -8.23
C ASN A 215 -12.28 -8.26 -7.32
N SER A 216 -13.26 -8.71 -6.53
CA SER A 216 -13.98 -7.83 -5.61
C SER A 216 -13.10 -7.17 -4.56
N SER A 217 -12.00 -7.82 -4.18
CA SER A 217 -11.04 -7.25 -3.22
C SER A 217 -10.17 -6.19 -3.87
N LEU A 218 -9.68 -6.44 -5.07
CA LEU A 218 -8.82 -5.50 -5.80
C LEU A 218 -9.58 -4.30 -6.34
N ASP A 219 -10.81 -4.48 -6.87
CA ASP A 219 -11.65 -3.39 -7.36
C ASP A 219 -12.02 -2.37 -6.26
N LYS A 220 -12.04 -2.81 -5.00
CA LYS A 220 -12.26 -1.90 -3.86
C LYS A 220 -11.03 -1.06 -3.52
N VAL A 221 -9.85 -1.57 -3.82
CA VAL A 221 -8.56 -0.89 -3.54
C VAL A 221 -8.16 -0.02 -4.73
N PHE A 222 -8.24 -0.57 -5.93
CA PHE A 222 -7.76 0.04 -7.16
C PHE A 222 -8.92 0.59 -7.98
N SER A 223 -9.40 1.77 -7.59
CA SER A 223 -10.35 2.51 -8.41
C SER A 223 -9.69 2.99 -9.72
N PRO A 224 -10.46 3.25 -10.78
CA PRO A 224 -9.92 3.82 -12.02
C PRO A 224 -9.08 5.08 -11.78
N GLU A 225 -9.54 5.95 -10.88
CA GLU A 225 -8.84 7.18 -10.52
C GLU A 225 -7.50 6.89 -9.82
N LEU A 226 -7.41 5.81 -9.03
CA LEU A 226 -6.15 5.40 -8.41
C LEU A 226 -5.18 4.82 -9.46
N CYS A 227 -5.69 4.09 -10.45
CA CYS A 227 -4.87 3.56 -11.53
C CYS A 227 -4.23 4.69 -12.38
N GLU A 228 -4.89 5.85 -12.53
CA GLU A 228 -4.29 7.02 -13.17
C GLU A 228 -3.00 7.47 -12.47
N MET A 229 -2.88 7.26 -11.15
CA MET A 229 -1.69 7.57 -10.40
C MET A 229 -0.47 6.76 -10.85
N PHE A 230 -0.66 5.54 -11.39
CA PHE A 230 0.44 4.70 -11.85
C PHE A 230 1.16 5.27 -13.08
N SER A 231 0.47 6.08 -13.87
CA SER A 231 1.00 6.74 -15.08
C SER A 231 1.70 8.07 -14.81
N LEU A 232 1.67 8.59 -13.57
CA LEU A 232 2.38 9.82 -13.22
C LEU A 232 3.89 9.64 -13.39
N LYS A 233 4.55 10.67 -13.91
CA LYS A 233 5.97 10.60 -14.31
C LYS A 233 6.95 10.47 -13.14
N SER A 234 6.62 11.08 -12.01
CA SER A 234 7.52 11.13 -10.84
C SER A 234 7.21 9.97 -9.90
N LYS A 235 8.12 9.01 -9.82
CA LYS A 235 8.05 7.92 -8.83
C LYS A 235 8.53 8.39 -7.46
N VAL A 236 8.03 7.77 -6.39
CA VAL A 236 8.55 7.99 -5.03
C VAL A 236 10.03 7.59 -5.00
N ASP A 237 10.91 8.55 -4.70
CA ASP A 237 12.34 8.30 -4.54
C ASP A 237 12.71 8.29 -3.05
N TYR A 238 12.87 7.10 -2.50
CA TYR A 238 13.29 6.94 -1.10
C TYR A 238 14.75 7.38 -0.85
N ASN A 239 15.59 7.49 -1.88
CA ASN A 239 16.94 8.03 -1.73
C ASN A 239 16.90 9.53 -1.43
N GLU A 240 15.86 10.23 -1.87
CA GLU A 240 15.65 11.63 -1.53
C GLU A 240 15.49 11.80 -0.01
N LEU A 241 14.79 10.87 0.66
CA LEU A 241 14.66 10.85 2.12
C LEU A 241 16.00 10.70 2.86
N ALA A 242 16.98 10.07 2.24
CA ALA A 242 18.31 9.91 2.85
C ALA A 242 19.22 11.11 2.63
N THR A 243 19.00 11.90 1.57
CA THR A 243 19.92 12.96 1.13
C THR A 243 19.40 14.37 1.34
N LYS A 244 18.09 14.56 1.42
CA LYS A 244 17.43 15.87 1.57
C LYS A 244 16.46 15.86 2.73
N LYS A 245 16.18 17.06 3.27
CA LYS A 245 15.05 17.23 4.20
C LYS A 245 13.75 17.07 3.41
N THR A 246 13.07 15.96 3.63
CA THR A 246 11.90 15.59 2.85
C THR A 246 10.71 15.31 3.74
N ILE A 247 9.54 15.75 3.28
CA ILE A 247 8.25 15.43 3.90
C ILE A 247 7.35 14.78 2.85
N ILE A 248 6.87 13.60 3.17
CA ILE A 248 5.84 12.92 2.39
C ILE A 248 4.53 12.99 3.18
N SER A 249 3.54 13.65 2.63
CA SER A 249 2.19 13.65 3.17
C SER A 249 1.36 12.60 2.45
N VAL A 250 0.88 11.62 3.18
CA VAL A 250 0.01 10.55 2.66
C VAL A 250 -1.42 10.83 3.09
N SER A 251 -2.28 11.16 2.13
CA SER A 251 -3.71 11.36 2.36
C SER A 251 -4.47 10.10 1.96
N TYR A 252 -5.30 9.59 2.86
CA TYR A 252 -6.14 8.43 2.59
C TYR A 252 -7.46 8.54 3.36
N THR A 253 -8.53 7.97 2.81
CA THR A 253 -9.75 7.73 3.56
C THR A 253 -9.68 6.33 4.15
N HIS A 254 -9.88 6.20 5.46
CA HIS A 254 -10.21 4.90 6.00
C HIS A 254 -11.55 4.44 5.40
N LEU A 255 -11.50 3.43 4.55
CA LEU A 255 -12.70 2.69 4.17
C LEU A 255 -13.38 2.02 5.39
N ARG A 256 -12.79 2.17 6.59
CA ARG A 256 -13.23 1.60 7.86
C ARG A 256 -13.03 2.51 9.08
N ALA A 257 -12.97 3.81 8.94
CA ALA A 257 -13.23 4.66 10.08
C ALA A 257 -14.73 4.54 10.40
N HIS A 258 -15.11 3.51 11.13
CA HIS A 258 -16.21 3.63 12.04
C HIS A 258 -15.78 4.61 13.13
N GLU A 259 -15.67 5.89 12.80
CA GLU A 259 -16.02 6.90 13.77
C GLU A 259 -17.49 6.58 14.02
N THR A 260 -17.74 5.83 15.08
CA THR A 260 -19.07 5.73 15.65
C THR A 260 -19.38 7.14 16.15
N ASP A 261 -19.96 7.95 15.29
CA ASP A 261 -20.85 9.03 15.69
C ASP A 261 -22.08 8.36 16.29
N GLN A 262 -21.90 7.82 17.50
CA GLN A 262 -23.01 7.50 18.37
C GLN A 262 -23.14 8.64 19.35
N TYR A 263 -24.08 9.48 19.04
CA TYR A 263 -24.94 10.18 19.95
C TYR A 263 -26.36 9.83 19.67
#